data_cd2dfcc6c662a853236f71dd62d51b8a
#
_entry.id   cd2dfcc6c662a853236f71dd62d51b8a
#
_cell.length_a   1.000
_cell.length_b   1.000
_cell.length_c   1.000
_cell.angle_alpha   90.00
_cell.angle_beta   90.00
_cell.angle_gamma   90.00
#
_symmetry.space_group_name_H-M   'P 1'
#
loop_
_entity.id
_entity.type
_entity.pdbx_description
1 polymer ?
#
loop_
_entity_poly.entity_id
_entity_poly.type
_entity_poly.pdbx_seq_one_letter_code
_entity_poly.pdbx_strand_id
1 'polypeptide(L)'
;MFLFNPGQVCAAGSRVCLQRDMLTSFVESLKVRYAQVVSTLGANTKEMSAFMGPVANEAQFNWVMEFIESSKQEVKLVTSGHRVGNEGYFIAPTIFTDSKPDARVLLEEIFGPVLTVLTFDTEEEALHLANDSEYGLAAHIWTESLPRALRLSHELEAGVVGVNGAMGAIPFMAFGGFKQSGNGLESGYQGIMEYLQVKTTSIAL
;
A
#
# COMPACT_ATOMS: atom_id res chain seq x y z
N MET A 1 -0.03 -6.38 4.50
CA MET A 1 -0.99 -5.28 4.67
C MET A 1 -1.90 -5.04 3.46
N PHE A 2 -1.43 -5.16 2.22
CA PHE A 2 -2.27 -4.91 1.03
C PHE A 2 -3.46 -5.89 0.83
N LEU A 3 -3.54 -6.99 1.57
CA LEU A 3 -4.72 -7.89 1.60
C LEU A 3 -5.72 -7.55 2.71
N PHE A 4 -5.37 -6.64 3.61
CA PHE A 4 -6.33 -6.16 4.58
C PHE A 4 -7.39 -5.32 3.87
N ASN A 5 -8.65 -5.59 4.16
CA ASN A 5 -9.80 -4.94 3.52
C ASN A 5 -9.70 -4.95 1.97
N PRO A 6 -9.49 -6.10 1.34
CA PRO A 6 -9.02 -6.40 -0.04
C PRO A 6 -8.14 -5.32 -0.69
N GLY A 7 -7.16 -4.78 0.03
CA GLY A 7 -6.30 -3.70 -0.46
C GLY A 7 -6.97 -2.32 -0.53
N GLN A 8 -8.21 -2.20 -0.11
CA GLN A 8 -8.95 -0.94 -0.08
C GLN A 8 -8.67 -0.16 1.21
N VAL A 9 -7.41 0.18 1.41
CA VAL A 9 -6.90 0.96 2.54
C VAL A 9 -5.89 1.95 1.99
N CYS A 10 -6.06 3.23 2.28
CA CYS A 10 -5.19 4.31 1.79
C CYS A 10 -3.71 4.14 2.17
N ALA A 11 -3.42 3.50 3.31
CA ALA A 11 -2.06 3.18 3.76
C ALA A 11 -1.64 1.72 3.43
N ALA A 12 -2.32 1.05 2.49
CA ALA A 12 -1.94 -0.29 2.07
C ALA A 12 -0.59 -0.28 1.34
N GLY A 13 0.32 -1.18 1.72
CA GLY A 13 1.59 -1.36 1.03
C GLY A 13 1.41 -2.09 -0.30
N SER A 14 0.95 -1.40 -1.33
CA SER A 14 0.68 -1.94 -2.67
C SER A 14 1.92 -2.04 -3.56
N ARG A 15 2.99 -1.32 -3.21
CA ARG A 15 4.31 -1.37 -3.87
C ARG A 15 5.35 -1.88 -2.88
N VAL A 16 6.19 -2.81 -3.30
CA VAL A 16 7.30 -3.34 -2.48
C VAL A 16 8.60 -3.17 -3.25
N CYS A 17 9.53 -2.39 -2.70
CA CYS A 17 10.90 -2.34 -3.17
C CYS A 17 11.71 -3.42 -2.43
N LEU A 18 12.35 -4.31 -3.16
CA LEU A 18 13.02 -5.49 -2.62
C LEU A 18 14.44 -5.61 -3.19
N GLN A 19 15.40 -5.98 -2.36
CA GLN A 19 16.74 -6.33 -2.86
C GLN A 19 16.63 -7.44 -3.92
N ARG A 20 17.33 -7.27 -5.04
CA ARG A 20 17.20 -8.13 -6.23
C ARG A 20 17.42 -9.61 -5.93
N ASP A 21 18.38 -9.93 -5.09
CA ASP A 21 18.72 -11.30 -4.70
C ASP A 21 17.61 -11.99 -3.87
N MET A 22 16.75 -11.22 -3.23
CA MET A 22 15.62 -11.74 -2.46
C MET A 22 14.36 -12.03 -3.30
N LEU A 23 14.29 -11.56 -4.55
CA LEU A 23 13.05 -11.59 -5.36
C LEU A 23 12.45 -12.99 -5.47
N THR A 24 13.26 -13.97 -5.83
CA THR A 24 12.76 -15.34 -6.07
C THR A 24 12.18 -15.96 -4.80
N SER A 25 12.92 -15.91 -3.70
CA SER A 25 12.48 -16.48 -2.42
C SER A 25 11.27 -15.78 -1.84
N PHE A 26 11.22 -14.45 -1.97
CA PHE A 26 10.09 -13.62 -1.54
C PHE A 26 8.82 -13.95 -2.32
N VAL A 27 8.90 -13.99 -3.64
CA VAL A 27 7.76 -14.30 -4.52
C VAL A 27 7.23 -15.71 -4.28
N GLU A 28 8.10 -16.72 -4.15
CA GLU A 28 7.65 -18.07 -3.85
C GLU A 28 6.98 -18.18 -2.47
N SER A 29 7.49 -17.49 -1.47
CA SER A 29 6.85 -17.41 -0.15
C SER A 29 5.47 -16.76 -0.22
N LEU A 30 5.33 -15.69 -1.01
CA LEU A 30 4.03 -15.02 -1.21
C LEU A 30 3.03 -15.93 -1.94
N LYS A 31 3.45 -16.67 -2.97
CA LYS A 31 2.57 -17.62 -3.69
C LYS A 31 1.95 -18.65 -2.74
N VAL A 32 2.75 -19.21 -1.83
CA VAL A 32 2.25 -20.16 -0.83
C VAL A 32 1.19 -19.50 0.06
N ARG A 33 1.45 -18.29 0.54
CA ARG A 33 0.48 -17.54 1.38
C ARG A 33 -0.78 -17.17 0.62
N TYR A 34 -0.65 -16.79 -0.64
CA TYR A 34 -1.79 -16.43 -1.47
C TYR A 34 -2.68 -17.62 -1.80
N ALA A 35 -2.10 -18.79 -2.05
CA ALA A 35 -2.87 -20.01 -2.22
C ALA A 35 -3.74 -20.31 -0.98
N GLN A 36 -3.22 -20.07 0.22
CA GLN A 36 -3.99 -20.19 1.47
C GLN A 36 -5.12 -19.17 1.54
N VAL A 37 -4.88 -17.91 1.17
CA VAL A 37 -5.93 -16.87 1.12
C VAL A 37 -7.00 -17.24 0.10
N VAL A 38 -6.61 -17.62 -1.12
CA VAL A 38 -7.54 -18.00 -2.20
C VAL A 38 -8.43 -19.15 -1.78
N SER A 39 -7.91 -20.15 -1.03
CA SER A 39 -8.71 -21.29 -0.57
C SER A 39 -9.83 -20.92 0.40
N THR A 40 -9.79 -19.73 0.99
CA THR A 40 -10.82 -19.22 1.91
C THR A 40 -11.68 -18.10 1.30
N LEU A 41 -11.40 -17.67 0.06
CA LEU A 41 -12.21 -16.66 -0.61
C LEU A 41 -13.60 -17.18 -0.94
N GLY A 42 -14.60 -16.34 -0.65
CA GLY A 42 -16.02 -16.73 -0.82
C GLY A 42 -16.57 -17.59 0.32
N ALA A 43 -15.78 -17.95 1.32
CA ALA A 43 -16.27 -18.56 2.54
C ALA A 43 -17.20 -17.60 3.30
N ASN A 44 -18.01 -18.15 4.21
CA ASN A 44 -18.87 -17.34 5.05
C ASN A 44 -18.06 -16.29 5.84
N THR A 45 -18.31 -15.02 5.57
CA THR A 45 -17.57 -13.89 6.17
C THR A 45 -17.72 -13.77 7.69
N LYS A 46 -18.64 -14.53 8.30
CA LYS A 46 -18.78 -14.63 9.76
C LYS A 46 -17.85 -15.66 10.39
N GLU A 47 -17.14 -16.43 9.58
CA GLU A 47 -16.18 -17.42 10.06
C GLU A 47 -14.79 -16.79 10.21
N MET A 48 -14.10 -17.16 11.28
CA MET A 48 -12.72 -16.68 11.54
C MET A 48 -11.70 -17.15 10.49
N SER A 49 -12.07 -18.14 9.68
CA SER A 49 -11.26 -18.63 8.55
C SER A 49 -11.28 -17.70 7.34
N ALA A 50 -12.25 -16.80 7.23
CA ALA A 50 -12.36 -15.85 6.14
C ALA A 50 -11.32 -14.72 6.31
N PHE A 51 -10.18 -14.85 5.67
CA PHE A 51 -9.07 -13.90 5.80
C PHE A 51 -9.29 -12.61 5.00
N MET A 52 -9.85 -12.71 3.80
CA MET A 52 -10.06 -11.56 2.91
C MET A 52 -11.50 -11.57 2.37
N GLY A 53 -12.17 -10.45 2.47
CA GLY A 53 -13.52 -10.24 1.93
C GLY A 53 -13.53 -9.88 0.44
N PRO A 54 -14.70 -9.56 -0.11
CA PRO A 54 -14.85 -9.02 -1.47
C PRO A 54 -14.43 -7.54 -1.50
N VAL A 55 -14.18 -7.00 -2.69
CA VAL A 55 -14.13 -5.53 -2.88
C VAL A 55 -15.52 -4.93 -2.70
N ALA A 56 -15.55 -3.64 -2.37
CA ALA A 56 -16.74 -2.98 -1.82
C ALA A 56 -17.97 -2.96 -2.74
N ASN A 57 -17.77 -2.88 -4.06
CA ASN A 57 -18.87 -2.78 -5.02
C ASN A 57 -18.42 -3.17 -6.45
N GLU A 58 -19.39 -3.23 -7.36
CA GLU A 58 -19.17 -3.62 -8.76
C GLU A 58 -18.26 -2.65 -9.52
N ALA A 59 -18.40 -1.36 -9.30
CA ALA A 59 -17.57 -0.37 -9.98
C ALA A 59 -16.08 -0.56 -9.64
N GLN A 60 -15.78 -0.75 -8.35
CA GLN A 60 -14.41 -1.01 -7.90
C GLN A 60 -13.91 -2.40 -8.38
N PHE A 61 -14.78 -3.40 -8.39
CA PHE A 61 -14.43 -4.71 -8.94
C PHE A 61 -14.02 -4.60 -10.41
N ASN A 62 -14.83 -3.93 -11.22
CA ASN A 62 -14.59 -3.76 -12.65
C ASN A 62 -13.31 -2.94 -12.89
N TRP A 63 -13.08 -1.87 -12.12
CA TRP A 63 -11.86 -1.07 -12.16
C TRP A 63 -10.61 -1.92 -11.90
N VAL A 64 -10.60 -2.69 -10.80
CA VAL A 64 -9.45 -3.53 -10.45
C VAL A 64 -9.21 -4.61 -11.50
N MET A 65 -10.27 -5.25 -12.01
CA MET A 65 -10.13 -6.29 -13.04
C MET A 65 -9.63 -5.73 -14.37
N GLU A 66 -10.13 -4.58 -14.80
CA GLU A 66 -9.62 -3.88 -15.99
C GLU A 66 -8.15 -3.49 -15.82
N PHE A 67 -7.81 -2.97 -14.65
CA PHE A 67 -6.44 -2.59 -14.32
C PHE A 67 -5.48 -3.79 -14.39
N ILE A 68 -5.88 -4.92 -13.81
CA ILE A 68 -5.10 -6.15 -13.86
C ILE A 68 -4.92 -6.60 -15.32
N GLU A 69 -5.99 -6.58 -16.10
CA GLU A 69 -5.94 -7.08 -17.49
C GLU A 69 -5.08 -6.20 -18.40
N SER A 70 -5.27 -4.88 -18.32
CA SER A 70 -4.49 -3.93 -19.12
C SER A 70 -3.01 -3.94 -18.77
N SER A 71 -2.67 -4.17 -17.51
CA SER A 71 -1.28 -4.17 -17.05
C SER A 71 -0.46 -5.37 -17.50
N LYS A 72 -1.08 -6.48 -17.88
CA LYS A 72 -0.36 -7.71 -18.30
C LYS A 72 0.58 -7.52 -19.50
N GLN A 73 0.41 -6.45 -20.26
CA GLN A 73 1.28 -6.11 -21.39
C GLN A 73 2.55 -5.35 -20.98
N GLU A 74 2.53 -4.74 -19.80
CA GLU A 74 3.59 -3.83 -19.30
C GLU A 74 4.40 -4.48 -18.18
N VAL A 75 3.80 -5.46 -17.50
CA VAL A 75 4.36 -6.10 -16.31
C VAL A 75 4.17 -7.61 -16.38
N LYS A 76 5.03 -8.32 -15.66
CA LYS A 76 4.91 -9.78 -15.56
C LYS A 76 3.93 -10.15 -14.44
N LEU A 77 2.81 -10.76 -14.84
CA LEU A 77 1.90 -11.38 -13.89
C LEU A 77 2.53 -12.65 -13.32
N VAL A 78 2.71 -12.68 -12.01
CA VAL A 78 3.32 -13.83 -11.31
C VAL A 78 2.27 -14.79 -10.80
N THR A 79 1.15 -14.29 -10.28
CA THR A 79 0.07 -15.13 -9.75
C THR A 79 -1.27 -14.41 -9.83
N SER A 80 -2.33 -15.20 -10.01
CA SER A 80 -3.74 -14.82 -9.90
C SER A 80 -4.24 -13.85 -10.98
N GLY A 81 -4.83 -12.73 -10.60
CA GLY A 81 -5.40 -11.77 -11.55
C GLY A 81 -6.76 -12.20 -12.11
N HIS A 82 -7.59 -12.88 -11.33
CA HIS A 82 -8.90 -13.36 -11.77
C HIS A 82 -9.96 -13.23 -10.67
N ARG A 83 -11.22 -13.20 -11.11
CA ARG A 83 -12.38 -13.30 -10.22
C ARG A 83 -12.45 -14.68 -9.57
N VAL A 84 -12.85 -14.73 -8.31
CA VAL A 84 -13.11 -15.98 -7.59
C VAL A 84 -14.61 -16.16 -7.40
N GLY A 85 -15.13 -17.29 -7.89
CA GLY A 85 -16.56 -17.61 -7.81
C GLY A 85 -17.44 -16.77 -8.73
N ASN A 86 -18.74 -16.99 -8.66
CA ASN A 86 -19.75 -16.32 -9.46
C ASN A 86 -20.60 -15.32 -8.67
N GLU A 87 -20.51 -15.38 -7.34
CA GLU A 87 -21.25 -14.51 -6.41
C GLU A 87 -20.26 -13.57 -5.70
N GLY A 88 -20.71 -12.34 -5.41
CA GLY A 88 -19.90 -11.31 -4.79
C GLY A 88 -18.77 -10.79 -5.70
N TYR A 89 -17.93 -9.93 -5.15
CA TYR A 89 -16.87 -9.20 -5.85
C TYR A 89 -15.49 -9.66 -5.39
N PHE A 90 -15.24 -10.97 -5.38
CA PHE A 90 -13.99 -11.54 -4.94
C PHE A 90 -12.95 -11.53 -6.07
N ILE A 91 -11.78 -10.98 -5.78
CA ILE A 91 -10.61 -10.96 -6.66
C ILE A 91 -9.49 -11.71 -5.96
N ALA A 92 -8.88 -12.66 -6.66
CA ALA A 92 -7.72 -13.36 -6.14
C ALA A 92 -6.52 -12.41 -5.98
N PRO A 93 -5.75 -12.48 -4.87
CA PRO A 93 -4.56 -11.66 -4.67
C PRO A 93 -3.62 -11.75 -5.86
N THR A 94 -3.20 -10.60 -6.38
CA THR A 94 -2.44 -10.48 -7.62
C THR A 94 -1.05 -9.96 -7.33
N ILE A 95 -0.02 -10.57 -7.93
CA ILE A 95 1.37 -10.09 -7.84
C ILE A 95 1.88 -9.78 -9.25
N PHE A 96 2.42 -8.58 -9.39
CA PHE A 96 3.19 -8.16 -10.54
C PHE A 96 4.67 -8.00 -10.21
N THR A 97 5.53 -8.33 -11.18
CA THR A 97 6.99 -8.11 -11.13
C THR A 97 7.47 -7.60 -12.49
N ASP A 98 8.75 -7.27 -12.58
CA ASP A 98 9.42 -6.89 -13.84
C ASP A 98 8.66 -5.77 -14.58
N SER A 99 8.23 -4.75 -13.84
CA SER A 99 7.49 -3.61 -14.37
C SER A 99 8.38 -2.68 -15.17
N LYS A 100 7.87 -2.17 -16.29
CA LYS A 100 8.49 -1.02 -16.93
C LYS A 100 8.38 0.21 -16.04
N PRO A 101 9.32 1.16 -16.10
CA PRO A 101 9.29 2.34 -15.22
C PRO A 101 8.03 3.19 -15.33
N ASP A 102 7.40 3.20 -16.49
CA ASP A 102 6.19 3.95 -16.83
C ASP A 102 4.89 3.13 -16.75
N ALA A 103 4.97 1.91 -16.22
CA ALA A 103 3.81 1.03 -16.11
C ALA A 103 2.76 1.64 -15.15
N ARG A 104 1.49 1.62 -15.56
CA ARG A 104 0.35 2.15 -14.77
C ARG A 104 0.31 1.64 -13.34
N VAL A 105 0.66 0.37 -13.11
CA VAL A 105 0.70 -0.26 -11.78
C VAL A 105 1.69 0.37 -10.81
N LEU A 106 2.63 1.20 -11.31
CA LEU A 106 3.59 1.95 -10.50
C LEU A 106 3.13 3.38 -10.23
N LEU A 107 2.30 3.93 -11.09
CA LEU A 107 1.93 5.34 -11.11
C LEU A 107 0.55 5.60 -10.52
N GLU A 108 -0.41 4.69 -10.73
CA GLU A 108 -1.80 4.89 -10.33
C GLU A 108 -2.18 4.03 -9.11
N GLU A 109 -3.11 4.54 -8.31
CA GLU A 109 -3.67 3.82 -7.17
C GLU A 109 -4.74 2.82 -7.64
N ILE A 110 -4.49 1.53 -7.47
CA ILE A 110 -5.43 0.47 -7.89
C ILE A 110 -6.57 0.31 -6.88
N PHE A 111 -6.28 0.46 -5.60
CA PHE A 111 -7.20 0.29 -4.48
C PHE A 111 -7.89 -1.07 -4.46
N GLY A 112 -7.08 -2.11 -4.62
CA GLY A 112 -7.49 -3.51 -4.72
C GLY A 112 -6.41 -4.48 -4.25
N PRO A 113 -6.65 -5.80 -4.28
CA PRO A 113 -5.72 -6.82 -3.78
C PRO A 113 -4.58 -7.10 -4.78
N VAL A 114 -3.86 -6.05 -5.16
CA VAL A 114 -2.77 -6.07 -6.13
C VAL A 114 -1.49 -5.58 -5.48
N LEU A 115 -0.41 -6.33 -5.66
CA LEU A 115 0.93 -6.00 -5.21
C LEU A 115 1.88 -5.91 -6.39
N THR A 116 2.63 -4.81 -6.48
CA THR A 116 3.71 -4.66 -7.44
C THR A 116 5.05 -4.73 -6.72
N VAL A 117 5.92 -5.64 -7.16
CA VAL A 117 7.26 -5.82 -6.61
C VAL A 117 8.28 -5.23 -7.56
N LEU A 118 9.02 -4.26 -7.05
CA LEU A 118 10.16 -3.62 -7.69
C LEU A 118 11.45 -4.18 -7.08
N THR A 119 12.52 -4.23 -7.86
CA THR A 119 13.82 -4.64 -7.33
C THR A 119 14.81 -3.49 -7.37
N PHE A 120 15.73 -3.48 -6.41
CA PHE A 120 16.83 -2.53 -6.33
C PHE A 120 18.13 -3.24 -5.99
N ASP A 121 19.23 -2.60 -6.34
CA ASP A 121 20.59 -3.08 -6.05
C ASP A 121 21.28 -2.21 -4.98
N THR A 122 20.93 -0.92 -4.88
CA THR A 122 21.47 -0.01 -3.86
C THR A 122 20.38 0.65 -3.03
N GLU A 123 20.74 1.17 -1.86
CA GLU A 123 19.81 1.88 -0.97
C GLU A 123 19.29 3.17 -1.61
N GLU A 124 20.14 3.87 -2.35
CA GLU A 124 19.79 5.08 -3.09
C GLU A 124 18.75 4.79 -4.17
N GLU A 125 18.88 3.66 -4.87
CA GLU A 125 17.89 3.20 -5.84
C GLU A 125 16.56 2.86 -5.15
N ALA A 126 16.61 2.18 -4.00
CA ALA A 126 15.40 1.88 -3.22
C ALA A 126 14.65 3.13 -2.80
N LEU A 127 15.37 4.14 -2.31
CA LEU A 127 14.80 5.42 -1.90
C LEU A 127 14.20 6.16 -3.10
N HIS A 128 14.94 6.20 -4.23
CA HIS A 128 14.44 6.81 -5.45
C HIS A 128 13.13 6.15 -5.91
N LEU A 129 13.10 4.82 -6.02
CA LEU A 129 11.91 4.06 -6.40
C LEU A 129 10.74 4.28 -5.43
N ALA A 130 11.01 4.39 -4.14
CA ALA A 130 9.96 4.62 -3.14
C ALA A 130 9.34 6.01 -3.28
N ASN A 131 10.18 7.03 -3.55
CA ASN A 131 9.75 8.42 -3.68
C ASN A 131 9.23 8.77 -5.09
N ASP A 132 9.50 7.93 -6.10
CA ASP A 132 9.01 8.13 -7.47
C ASP A 132 7.52 7.76 -7.57
N SER A 133 6.69 8.65 -7.04
CA SER A 133 5.23 8.54 -7.00
C SER A 133 4.62 9.91 -6.76
N GLU A 134 3.45 10.14 -7.31
CA GLU A 134 2.64 11.33 -6.99
C GLU A 134 2.03 11.27 -5.58
N TYR A 135 2.08 10.12 -4.92
CA TYR A 135 1.53 9.89 -3.58
C TYR A 135 2.62 9.85 -2.52
N GLY A 136 2.21 10.11 -1.28
CA GLY A 136 3.11 10.09 -0.13
C GLY A 136 2.34 9.99 1.19
N LEU A 137 1.41 9.04 1.32
CA LEU A 137 0.67 8.87 2.57
C LEU A 137 1.44 8.02 3.58
N ALA A 138 1.82 6.80 3.18
CA ALA A 138 2.48 5.86 4.07
C ALA A 138 3.62 5.11 3.40
N ALA A 139 4.71 4.91 4.14
CA ALA A 139 5.82 4.05 3.76
C ALA A 139 6.18 3.09 4.89
N HIS A 140 6.77 1.96 4.55
CA HIS A 140 7.19 0.94 5.53
C HIS A 140 8.61 0.48 5.23
N ILE A 141 9.48 0.53 6.24
CA ILE A 141 10.87 0.10 6.17
C ILE A 141 11.03 -1.19 6.96
N TRP A 142 11.70 -2.17 6.37
CA TRP A 142 12.06 -3.42 7.04
C TRP A 142 13.58 -3.55 7.06
N THR A 143 14.19 -3.39 8.22
CA THR A 143 15.63 -3.44 8.42
C THR A 143 16.00 -3.73 9.87
N GLU A 144 17.12 -4.42 10.07
CA GLU A 144 17.71 -4.62 11.41
C GLU A 144 18.64 -3.45 11.80
N SER A 145 19.01 -2.58 10.87
CA SER A 145 19.91 -1.44 11.10
C SER A 145 19.15 -0.21 11.55
N LEU A 146 19.26 0.16 12.82
CA LEU A 146 18.67 1.40 13.35
C LEU A 146 19.19 2.67 12.63
N PRO A 147 20.50 2.83 12.33
CA PRO A 147 20.97 3.99 11.56
C PRO A 147 20.31 4.09 10.18
N ARG A 148 20.13 2.97 9.49
CA ARG A 148 19.41 2.91 8.20
C ARG A 148 17.94 3.30 8.36
N ALA A 149 17.27 2.74 9.36
CA ALA A 149 15.86 3.05 9.64
C ALA A 149 15.66 4.55 9.85
N LEU A 150 16.48 5.18 10.67
CA LEU A 150 16.41 6.62 10.95
C LEU A 150 16.68 7.45 9.70
N ARG A 151 17.74 7.15 8.93
CA ARG A 151 18.08 7.87 7.71
C ARG A 151 16.92 7.77 6.69
N LEU A 152 16.49 6.58 6.35
CA LEU A 152 15.43 6.39 5.37
C LEU A 152 14.09 6.97 5.82
N SER A 153 13.79 6.97 7.12
CA SER A 153 12.55 7.59 7.62
C SER A 153 12.53 9.12 7.44
N HIS A 154 13.69 9.76 7.38
CA HIS A 154 13.80 11.19 7.08
C HIS A 154 13.74 11.50 5.57
N GLU A 155 14.22 10.59 4.74
CA GLU A 155 14.35 10.80 3.29
C GLU A 155 13.12 10.32 2.50
N LEU A 156 12.29 9.47 3.09
CA LEU A 156 11.02 9.05 2.49
C LEU A 156 9.98 10.17 2.51
N GLU A 157 9.46 10.48 1.35
CA GLU A 157 8.43 11.51 1.14
C GLU A 157 7.03 10.95 1.45
N ALA A 158 6.82 10.58 2.69
CA ALA A 158 5.56 10.04 3.19
C ALA A 158 5.21 10.63 4.55
N GLY A 159 3.93 10.92 4.77
CA GLY A 159 3.46 11.49 6.02
C GLY A 159 3.51 10.54 7.21
N VAL A 160 3.46 9.23 6.95
CA VAL A 160 3.60 8.19 7.97
C VAL A 160 4.65 7.17 7.53
N VAL A 161 5.66 6.95 8.37
CA VAL A 161 6.69 5.94 8.12
C VAL A 161 6.69 4.91 9.25
N GLY A 162 6.40 3.66 8.92
CA GLY A 162 6.51 2.53 9.84
C GLY A 162 7.84 1.81 9.69
N VAL A 163 8.48 1.42 10.81
CA VAL A 163 9.70 0.62 10.79
C VAL A 163 9.43 -0.73 11.43
N ASN A 164 9.75 -1.81 10.72
CA ASN A 164 9.56 -3.21 11.15
C ASN A 164 8.13 -3.53 11.62
N GLY A 165 7.16 -2.81 11.08
CA GLY A 165 5.76 -2.98 11.39
C GLY A 165 4.89 -2.11 10.50
N ALA A 166 3.65 -2.53 10.33
CA ALA A 166 2.65 -1.71 9.68
C ALA A 166 2.00 -0.81 10.72
N MET A 167 2.16 0.50 10.57
CA MET A 167 1.43 1.47 11.38
C MET A 167 0.14 1.86 10.67
N GLY A 168 -0.98 1.72 11.39
CA GLY A 168 -2.24 2.33 11.01
C GLY A 168 -2.43 3.69 11.67
N ALA A 169 -3.55 4.33 11.45
CA ALA A 169 -3.93 5.55 12.16
C ALA A 169 -4.00 5.29 13.67
N ILE A 170 -3.22 6.03 14.43
CA ILE A 170 -3.20 5.97 15.89
C ILE A 170 -3.78 7.32 16.41
N PRO A 171 -4.78 7.33 17.30
CA PRO A 171 -5.52 8.54 17.66
C PRO A 171 -4.67 9.69 18.23
N PHE A 172 -3.50 9.40 18.77
CA PHE A 172 -2.59 10.40 19.35
C PHE A 172 -1.36 10.72 18.48
N MET A 173 -1.29 10.20 17.26
CA MET A 173 -0.26 10.50 16.29
C MET A 173 -0.88 11.16 15.07
N ALA A 174 -0.28 12.22 14.57
CA ALA A 174 -0.75 12.88 13.36
C ALA A 174 -0.74 11.91 12.17
N PHE A 175 -1.81 11.94 11.38
CA PHE A 175 -1.98 11.16 10.18
C PHE A 175 -2.34 12.09 9.02
N GLY A 176 -1.56 12.05 7.95
CA GLY A 176 -1.79 12.84 6.74
C GLY A 176 -0.76 12.53 5.68
N GLY A 177 -0.95 13.04 4.48
CA GLY A 177 -0.16 12.72 3.31
C GLY A 177 0.74 13.85 2.85
N PHE A 178 1.77 13.48 2.09
CA PHE A 178 2.55 14.37 1.24
C PHE A 178 2.01 14.31 -0.18
N LYS A 179 2.46 15.21 -1.03
CA LYS A 179 2.15 15.23 -2.47
C LYS A 179 0.63 15.19 -2.72
N GLN A 180 0.17 14.34 -3.64
CA GLN A 180 -1.24 14.18 -4.00
C GLN A 180 -2.06 13.35 -2.99
N SER A 181 -1.41 12.80 -1.97
CA SER A 181 -2.13 12.07 -0.90
C SER A 181 -2.98 12.97 -0.01
N GLY A 182 -2.88 14.28 -0.14
CA GLY A 182 -3.80 15.24 0.44
C GLY A 182 -3.14 16.33 1.26
N ASN A 183 -4.00 17.22 1.76
CA ASN A 183 -3.63 18.34 2.64
C ASN A 183 -4.32 18.17 3.99
N GLY A 184 -3.76 18.82 5.02
CA GLY A 184 -4.26 18.73 6.38
C GLY A 184 -3.82 17.47 7.11
N LEU A 185 -4.06 17.44 8.39
CA LEU A 185 -3.67 16.35 9.28
C LEU A 185 -4.87 15.92 10.15
N GLU A 186 -5.00 14.62 10.34
CA GLU A 186 -5.94 14.02 11.29
C GLU A 186 -5.21 13.47 12.49
N SER A 187 -5.92 13.28 13.58
CA SER A 187 -5.39 12.70 14.82
C SER A 187 -4.27 13.52 15.47
N GLY A 188 -3.86 13.13 16.67
CA GLY A 188 -2.85 13.86 17.44
C GLY A 188 -3.20 15.30 17.72
N TYR A 189 -2.21 16.06 18.18
CA TYR A 189 -2.34 17.51 18.44
C TYR A 189 -2.60 18.29 17.15
N GLN A 190 -1.92 17.92 16.08
CA GLN A 190 -2.02 18.57 14.77
C GLN A 190 -3.44 18.49 14.20
N GLY A 191 -4.09 17.33 14.32
CA GLY A 191 -5.48 17.16 13.88
C GLY A 191 -6.46 18.05 14.67
N ILE A 192 -6.20 18.31 15.94
CA ILE A 192 -7.01 19.25 16.72
C ILE A 192 -6.84 20.68 16.21
N MET A 193 -5.62 21.06 15.81
CA MET A 193 -5.33 22.42 15.31
C MET A 193 -6.08 22.75 14.02
N GLU A 194 -6.43 21.76 13.20
CA GLU A 194 -7.23 21.96 11.99
C GLU A 194 -8.67 22.48 12.28
N TYR A 195 -9.17 22.26 13.50
CA TYR A 195 -10.48 22.73 13.94
C TYR A 195 -10.41 24.06 14.72
N LEU A 196 -9.22 24.66 14.87
CA LEU A 196 -8.99 25.85 15.66
C LEU A 196 -8.52 27.03 14.79
N GLN A 197 -8.85 28.23 15.22
CA GLN A 197 -8.32 29.46 14.61
C GLN A 197 -7.45 30.21 15.60
N VAL A 198 -6.27 30.61 15.16
CA VAL A 198 -5.37 31.47 15.95
C VAL A 198 -5.88 32.89 15.92
N LYS A 199 -6.04 33.52 17.11
CA LYS A 199 -6.41 34.91 17.26
C LYS A 199 -5.31 35.63 18.04
N THR A 200 -4.81 36.74 17.52
CA THR A 200 -3.88 37.62 18.22
C THR A 200 -4.63 38.86 18.72
N THR A 201 -4.43 39.22 20.00
CA THR A 201 -4.94 40.45 20.56
C THR A 201 -3.76 41.29 21.12
N SER A 202 -3.65 42.53 20.71
CA SER A 202 -2.69 43.49 21.28
C SER A 202 -3.44 44.61 21.97
N ILE A 203 -3.07 44.92 23.20
CA ILE A 203 -3.66 45.99 24.01
C ILE A 203 -2.54 46.93 24.41
N ALA A 204 -2.61 48.19 23.99
CA ALA A 204 -1.77 49.27 24.50
C ALA A 204 -2.51 49.96 25.65
N LEU A 205 -1.86 50.08 26.82
CA LEU A 205 -2.35 50.77 28.00
C LEU A 205 -1.71 52.16 28.09
#